data_1dec2330551d838e12166e4c48591b64
#
_entry.id   1dec2330551d838e12166e4c48591b64
#
_cell.length_a   1.000
_cell.length_b   1.000
_cell.length_c   1.000
_cell.angle_alpha   90.00
_cell.angle_beta   90.00
_cell.angle_gamma   90.00
#
_symmetry.space_group_name_H-M   'P 1'
#
loop_
_entity.id
_entity.type
_entity.pdbx_description
1 polymer ?
#
loop_
_entity_poly.entity_id
_entity_poly.type
_entity_poly.pdbx_seq_one_letter_code
_entity_poly.pdbx_strand_id
1 'polypeptide(L)'
;TILYEGRYAKGMEADQEIDLAFVESLLANGRAVDWGIALSAVDVQPTGLTLVIAQSGGHPTGRLQYGSDYTLEVFQDGVWEQAPYAVEGDVGWTAEAYLVSMEASVEENVQWAFLYGSLPPGTYRIRKTFMDFRETGDYDTQTYWAAFAIR
;
A
#
# COMPACT_ATOMS: atom_id res chain seq x y z
N THR A 1 5.39 1.39 10.71
CA THR A 1 4.92 1.67 11.03
C THR A 1 5.01 1.69 10.86
N ILE A 2 5.42 1.73 10.54
CA ILE A 2 5.10 1.97 10.86
C ILE A 2 5.19 2.01 10.47
N LEU A 3 5.66 2.04 10.22
CA LEU A 3 5.32 2.23 10.31
C LEU A 3 4.84 2.30 10.12
N TYR A 4 5.19 2.18 9.99
CA TYR A 4 4.33 2.39 10.26
C TYR A 4 3.78 2.59 10.60
N GLU A 5 3.72 2.94 10.64
CA GLU A 5 3.05 3.23 11.23
C GLU A 5 2.74 3.21 11.46
N GLY A 6 3.02 3.01 11.12
CA GLY A 6 2.66 3.14 11.64
C GLY A 6 2.53 2.74 11.44
N ARG A 7 2.56 2.80 11.61
CA ARG A 7 2.24 2.46 11.87
C ARG A 7 1.69 1.81 12.01
N TYR A 8 1.61 1.50 12.22
CA TYR A 8 0.91 1.06 12.72
C TYR A 8 0.47 1.15 13.14
N ALA A 9 0.37 1.43 13.28
CA ALA A 9 -0.02 1.49 13.82
C ALA A 9 -0.47 1.21 14.39
N LYS A 10 -0.63 1.59 14.65
CA LYS A 10 -0.96 1.08 15.25
C LYS A 10 -1.89 0.56 15.42
N GLY A 11 -1.97 0.70 15.50
CA GLY A 11 -2.55 -0.14 15.95
C GLY A 11 -2.81 -1.21 15.80
N MET A 12 -2.66 -1.60 16.16
CA MET A 12 -2.83 -2.75 16.02
C MET A 12 -2.03 -3.61 16.49
N GLU A 13 -1.93 -4.14 17.33
CA GLU A 13 -1.22 -4.92 17.89
C GLU A 13 -0.73 -6.05 17.24
N ALA A 14 -1.41 -6.91 16.69
CA ALA A 14 -0.96 -7.89 15.76
C ALA A 14 -0.34 -7.22 14.61
N ASP A 15 -0.76 -6.04 14.38
CA ASP A 15 -0.21 -5.24 13.35
C ASP A 15 1.21 -4.83 13.61
N GLN A 16 1.63 -4.84 14.86
CA GLN A 16 3.01 -4.47 15.15
C GLN A 16 4.01 -5.45 14.60
N GLU A 17 3.68 -6.74 14.57
CA GLU A 17 4.56 -7.70 13.96
C GLU A 17 4.70 -7.45 12.48
N ILE A 18 3.59 -7.11 11.83
CA ILE A 18 3.60 -6.83 10.41
C ILE A 18 4.44 -5.61 10.12
N ASP A 19 4.26 -4.55 10.90
CA ASP A 19 5.03 -3.34 10.70
C ASP A 19 6.51 -3.58 10.93
N LEU A 20 6.85 -4.37 11.91
CA LEU A 20 8.24 -4.67 12.18
C LEU A 20 8.86 -5.47 11.05
N ALA A 21 8.14 -6.44 10.52
CA ALA A 21 8.64 -7.22 9.41
C ALA A 21 8.87 -6.35 8.18
N PHE A 22 7.99 -5.38 7.94
CA PHE A 22 8.16 -4.46 6.84
C PHE A 22 9.41 -3.60 7.04
N VAL A 23 9.61 -3.07 8.23
CA VAL A 23 10.78 -2.26 8.53
C VAL A 23 12.04 -3.09 8.37
N GLU A 24 12.04 -4.33 8.86
CA GLU A 24 13.18 -5.19 8.72
C GLU A 24 13.50 -5.48 7.26
N SER A 25 12.47 -5.63 6.44
CA SER A 25 12.67 -5.86 5.01
C SER A 25 13.34 -4.67 4.35
N LEU A 26 12.93 -3.45 4.71
CA LEU A 26 13.57 -2.26 4.18
C LEU A 26 15.02 -2.16 4.60
N LEU A 27 15.30 -2.47 5.85
CA LEU A 27 16.67 -2.43 6.35
C LEU A 27 17.53 -3.49 5.68
N ALA A 28 16.96 -4.66 5.43
CA ALA A 28 17.71 -5.72 4.77
C ALA A 28 18.08 -5.34 3.35
N ASN A 29 17.23 -4.62 2.67
CA ASN A 29 17.55 -4.12 1.33
C ASN A 29 18.63 -3.07 1.38
N GLY A 30 18.74 -2.36 2.48
CA GLY A 30 19.87 -1.48 2.76
C GLY A 30 19.96 -0.24 1.90
N ARG A 31 18.89 0.11 1.17
CA ARG A 31 19.05 1.23 0.28
C ARG A 31 17.78 1.97 -0.07
N ALA A 32 16.69 1.66 0.61
CA ALA A 32 15.45 2.37 0.33
C ALA A 32 15.60 3.83 0.76
N VAL A 33 15.43 4.74 -0.19
CA VAL A 33 15.43 6.16 0.11
C VAL A 33 14.05 6.50 0.66
N ASP A 34 14.03 7.29 1.73
CA ASP A 34 12.77 7.68 2.34
C ASP A 34 12.12 8.76 1.48
N TRP A 35 10.97 8.46 0.92
CA TRP A 35 10.21 9.42 0.13
C TRP A 35 9.14 10.13 0.94
N GLY A 36 9.06 9.82 2.24
CA GLY A 36 8.08 10.44 3.10
C GLY A 36 6.66 9.97 2.90
N ILE A 37 6.47 8.82 2.24
CA ILE A 37 5.14 8.30 1.96
C ILE A 37 4.70 7.38 3.09
N ALA A 38 3.45 7.56 3.54
CA ALA A 38 2.84 6.68 4.53
C ALA A 38 1.43 6.36 4.05
N LEU A 39 1.08 5.09 4.07
CA LEU A 39 -0.25 4.63 3.68
C LEU A 39 -1.02 4.18 4.91
N SER A 40 -2.31 4.48 4.94
CA SER A 40 -3.19 3.94 5.97
C SER A 40 -4.54 3.62 5.35
N ALA A 41 -5.26 2.68 5.97
CA ALA A 41 -6.54 2.23 5.47
C ALA A 41 -7.61 2.66 6.46
N VAL A 42 -8.66 3.32 5.96
CA VAL A 42 -9.79 3.74 6.80
C VAL A 42 -11.09 3.35 6.10
N ASP A 43 -12.18 3.37 6.84
CA ASP A 43 -13.51 3.03 6.31
C ASP A 43 -13.48 1.67 5.62
N VAL A 44 -12.91 0.69 6.30
CA VAL A 44 -12.69 -0.64 5.74
C VAL A 44 -14.02 -1.40 5.69
N GLN A 45 -14.34 -1.95 4.52
CA GLN A 45 -15.51 -2.76 4.26
C GLN A 45 -15.04 -4.04 3.57
N PRO A 46 -15.83 -5.11 3.59
CA PRO A 46 -15.43 -6.33 2.87
C PRO A 46 -15.18 -6.12 1.38
N THR A 47 -15.74 -5.07 0.79
CA THR A 47 -15.63 -4.84 -0.65
C THR A 47 -14.81 -3.61 -1.01
N GLY A 48 -14.22 -2.93 -0.03
CA GLY A 48 -13.43 -1.74 -0.34
C GLY A 48 -12.94 -1.03 0.90
N LEU A 49 -12.19 0.04 0.68
CA LEU A 49 -11.70 0.89 1.76
C LEU A 49 -11.34 2.25 1.20
N THR A 50 -11.02 3.17 2.08
CA THR A 50 -10.40 4.42 1.69
C THR A 50 -8.92 4.34 2.04
N LEU A 51 -8.06 4.53 1.05
CA LEU A 51 -6.62 4.53 1.25
C LEU A 51 -6.15 5.95 1.42
N VAL A 52 -5.53 6.24 2.54
CA VAL A 52 -4.97 7.57 2.81
C VAL A 52 -3.51 7.52 2.41
N ILE A 53 -3.13 8.40 1.49
CA ILE A 53 -1.76 8.50 1.01
C ILE A 53 -1.21 9.82 1.53
N ALA A 54 -0.32 9.74 2.50
CA ALA A 54 0.25 10.94 3.12
C ALA A 54 1.71 11.06 2.72
N GLN A 55 2.16 12.29 2.53
CA GLN A 55 3.55 12.54 2.22
C GLN A 55 4.04 13.69 3.09
N SER A 56 5.19 13.47 3.74
CA SER A 56 5.79 14.49 4.58
C SER A 56 7.29 14.24 4.64
N GLY A 57 8.06 15.26 4.39
CA GLY A 57 9.53 15.17 4.48
C GLY A 57 10.10 14.23 3.45
N GLY A 58 11.14 13.49 3.86
CA GLY A 58 11.78 12.53 2.97
C GLY A 58 12.68 13.19 1.95
N HIS A 59 13.16 12.39 1.01
CA HIS A 59 14.14 12.86 0.02
C HIS A 59 13.81 12.39 -1.39
N PRO A 60 12.60 12.66 -1.90
CA PRO A 60 12.33 12.32 -3.30
C PRO A 60 13.13 13.26 -4.21
N THR A 61 13.56 12.75 -5.36
CA THR A 61 14.38 13.53 -6.28
C THR A 61 13.61 13.99 -7.51
N GLY A 62 12.43 13.41 -7.76
CA GLY A 62 11.60 13.80 -8.88
C GLY A 62 10.17 14.03 -8.41
N ARG A 63 9.22 13.67 -9.28
CA ARG A 63 7.81 13.79 -8.93
C ARG A 63 7.28 12.43 -8.53
N LEU A 64 6.76 12.34 -7.32
CA LEU A 64 6.19 11.09 -6.83
C LEU A 64 4.83 10.87 -7.47
N GLN A 65 4.63 9.67 -8.01
CA GLN A 65 3.37 9.32 -8.67
C GLN A 65 3.01 7.87 -8.41
N TYR A 66 1.75 7.55 -8.66
CA TYR A 66 1.24 6.19 -8.52
C TYR A 66 0.12 5.99 -9.53
N GLY A 67 -0.21 4.74 -9.80
CA GLY A 67 -1.28 4.41 -10.73
C GLY A 67 -2.52 3.92 -10.01
N SER A 68 -3.49 3.46 -10.78
CA SER A 68 -4.72 2.91 -10.23
C SER A 68 -4.52 1.50 -9.68
N ASP A 69 -3.45 0.83 -10.06
CA ASP A 69 -3.23 -0.57 -9.72
C ASP A 69 -2.87 -0.75 -8.24
N TYR A 70 -3.28 -1.89 -7.73
CA TYR A 70 -2.97 -2.30 -6.37
C TYR A 70 -3.10 -3.81 -6.29
N THR A 71 -2.57 -4.38 -5.20
CA THR A 71 -2.71 -5.80 -4.92
C THR A 71 -3.16 -5.95 -3.47
N LEU A 72 -4.11 -6.85 -3.25
CA LEU A 72 -4.51 -7.21 -1.89
C LEU A 72 -3.78 -8.48 -1.50
N GLU A 73 -3.27 -8.51 -0.29
CA GLU A 73 -2.60 -9.68 0.27
C GLU A 73 -3.28 -10.05 1.57
N VAL A 74 -3.31 -11.37 1.84
CA VAL A 74 -3.90 -11.91 3.04
C VAL A 74 -2.82 -12.58 3.87
N PHE A 75 -2.90 -12.41 5.19
CA PHE A 75 -1.95 -13.01 6.11
C PHE A 75 -2.51 -14.34 6.59
N GLN A 76 -1.88 -15.43 6.20
CA GLN A 76 -2.32 -16.78 6.57
C GLN A 76 -1.11 -17.64 6.89
N ASP A 77 -1.24 -18.42 7.97
CA ASP A 77 -0.19 -19.38 8.35
C ASP A 77 1.18 -18.75 8.46
N GLY A 78 1.22 -17.52 8.94
CA GLY A 78 2.47 -16.82 9.18
C GLY A 78 3.10 -16.17 7.97
N VAL A 79 2.42 -16.19 6.82
CA VAL A 79 2.96 -15.59 5.61
C VAL A 79 1.91 -14.72 4.92
N TRP A 80 2.40 -13.78 4.13
CA TRP A 80 1.55 -12.95 3.28
C TRP A 80 1.45 -13.59 1.91
N GLU A 81 0.24 -13.70 1.39
CA GLU A 81 -0.01 -14.24 0.06
C GLU A 81 -0.97 -13.33 -0.65
N GLN A 82 -0.89 -13.29 -1.97
CA GLN A 82 -1.85 -12.53 -2.73
C GLN A 82 -3.25 -13.11 -2.52
N ALA A 83 -4.22 -12.25 -2.21
CA ALA A 83 -5.59 -12.68 -2.09
C ALA A 83 -6.09 -13.13 -3.48
N PRO A 84 -6.88 -14.20 -3.55
CA PRO A 84 -7.32 -14.69 -4.85
C PRO A 84 -8.28 -13.72 -5.52
N TYR A 85 -8.11 -13.56 -6.84
CA TYR A 85 -9.06 -12.79 -7.63
C TYR A 85 -10.39 -13.54 -7.72
N ALA A 86 -11.48 -12.76 -7.75
CA ALA A 86 -12.81 -13.32 -7.97
C ALA A 86 -13.13 -13.45 -9.45
N VAL A 87 -12.37 -12.74 -10.31
CA VAL A 87 -12.57 -12.80 -11.77
C VAL A 87 -11.58 -13.77 -12.37
N GLU A 88 -11.92 -14.29 -13.55
CA GLU A 88 -11.03 -15.16 -14.31
C GLU A 88 -10.40 -14.35 -15.43
N GLY A 89 -9.20 -14.78 -15.86
CA GLY A 89 -8.50 -14.14 -16.93
C GLY A 89 -7.56 -13.07 -16.41
N ASP A 90 -7.06 -12.27 -17.33
CA ASP A 90 -6.10 -11.23 -16.98
C ASP A 90 -6.80 -10.03 -16.37
N VAL A 91 -6.16 -9.44 -15.37
CA VAL A 91 -6.65 -8.23 -14.75
C VAL A 91 -5.93 -7.05 -15.39
N GLY A 92 -6.69 -6.13 -15.96
CA GLY A 92 -6.13 -4.96 -16.58
C GLY A 92 -6.33 -3.73 -15.70
N TRP A 93 -5.43 -2.77 -15.87
CA TRP A 93 -5.49 -1.52 -15.13
C TRP A 93 -5.42 -0.36 -16.12
N THR A 94 -6.04 0.74 -15.75
CA THR A 94 -5.94 1.94 -16.57
C THR A 94 -4.53 2.50 -16.47
N ALA A 95 -4.08 3.16 -17.54
CA ALA A 95 -2.72 3.68 -17.59
C ALA A 95 -2.67 5.12 -17.10
N GLU A 96 -3.24 5.35 -15.93
CA GLU A 96 -3.29 6.69 -15.33
C GLU A 96 -2.13 6.86 -14.37
N ALA A 97 -1.66 8.10 -14.25
CA ALA A 97 -0.64 8.46 -13.28
C ALA A 97 -1.18 9.61 -12.44
N TYR A 98 -1.19 9.40 -11.14
CA TYR A 98 -1.65 10.40 -10.19
C TYR A 98 -0.43 10.94 -9.44
N LEU A 99 -0.40 12.25 -9.26
CA LEU A 99 0.70 12.85 -8.49
C LEU A 99 0.42 12.75 -7.01
N VAL A 100 1.47 12.46 -6.25
CA VAL A 100 1.38 12.50 -4.80
C VAL A 100 1.39 13.97 -4.37
N SER A 101 0.44 14.35 -3.52
CA SER A 101 0.41 15.73 -3.00
C SER A 101 1.47 15.85 -1.92
N MET A 102 2.47 16.72 -2.17
CA MET A 102 3.59 16.88 -1.26
C MET A 102 3.17 17.62 0.00
N GLU A 103 3.70 17.17 1.15
CA GLU A 103 3.41 17.73 2.46
C GLU A 103 1.91 17.79 2.75
N ALA A 104 1.21 16.76 2.31
CA ALA A 104 -0.24 16.69 2.44
C ALA A 104 -0.69 15.26 2.40
N SER A 105 -1.98 15.03 2.55
CA SER A 105 -2.54 13.69 2.36
C SER A 105 -3.72 13.76 1.41
N VAL A 106 -3.93 12.68 0.67
CA VAL A 106 -5.08 12.54 -0.21
C VAL A 106 -5.73 11.20 0.09
N GLU A 107 -6.98 11.06 -0.29
CA GLU A 107 -7.73 9.83 -0.08
C GLU A 107 -8.08 9.22 -1.42
N GLU A 108 -7.87 7.92 -1.53
CA GLU A 108 -8.24 7.16 -2.72
C GLU A 108 -9.33 6.18 -2.33
N ASN A 109 -10.47 6.24 -3.00
CA ASN A 109 -11.55 5.30 -2.76
C ASN A 109 -11.26 4.04 -3.54
N VAL A 110 -11.03 2.92 -2.83
CA VAL A 110 -10.68 1.66 -3.45
C VAL A 110 -11.85 0.71 -3.29
N GLN A 111 -12.40 0.26 -4.41
CA GLN A 111 -13.52 -0.67 -4.43
C GLN A 111 -13.10 -1.90 -5.19
N TRP A 112 -13.07 -3.04 -4.53
CA TRP A 112 -12.54 -4.27 -5.14
C TRP A 112 -13.58 -5.38 -5.32
N ALA A 113 -14.85 -5.06 -5.19
CA ALA A 113 -15.88 -6.08 -5.30
C ALA A 113 -15.77 -6.87 -6.60
N PHE A 114 -15.49 -6.20 -7.70
CA PHE A 114 -15.36 -6.86 -8.99
C PHE A 114 -14.12 -7.77 -9.04
N LEU A 115 -12.99 -7.28 -8.55
CA LEU A 115 -11.73 -8.01 -8.66
C LEU A 115 -11.57 -9.11 -7.61
N TYR A 116 -11.94 -8.82 -6.38
CA TYR A 116 -11.67 -9.71 -5.25
C TYR A 116 -12.93 -10.21 -4.56
N GLY A 117 -14.09 -9.67 -4.92
CA GLY A 117 -15.34 -10.02 -4.25
C GLY A 117 -15.40 -9.43 -2.86
N SER A 118 -16.17 -10.08 -2.01
CA SER A 118 -16.32 -9.69 -0.62
C SER A 118 -15.32 -10.52 0.20
N LEU A 119 -14.38 -9.83 0.83
CA LEU A 119 -13.33 -10.51 1.58
C LEU A 119 -13.88 -11.11 2.87
N PRO A 120 -13.53 -12.35 3.17
CA PRO A 120 -13.91 -12.95 4.47
C PRO A 120 -13.12 -12.30 5.61
N PRO A 121 -13.56 -12.52 6.85
CA PRO A 121 -12.83 -12.00 7.98
C PRO A 121 -11.39 -12.47 7.98
N GLY A 122 -10.46 -11.55 8.30
CA GLY A 122 -9.05 -11.88 8.30
C GLY A 122 -8.20 -10.63 8.33
N THR A 123 -6.90 -10.86 8.25
CA THR A 123 -5.90 -9.79 8.24
C THR A 123 -5.36 -9.65 6.83
N TYR A 124 -5.36 -8.42 6.35
CA TYR A 124 -5.02 -8.12 4.97
C TYR A 124 -4.11 -6.92 4.90
N ARG A 125 -3.52 -6.69 3.73
CA ARG A 125 -2.86 -5.43 3.43
C ARG A 125 -3.06 -5.11 1.96
N ILE A 126 -3.11 -3.81 1.67
CA ILE A 126 -3.15 -3.33 0.29
C ILE A 126 -1.75 -2.86 -0.06
N ARG A 127 -1.28 -3.26 -1.23
CA ARG A 127 0.05 -2.96 -1.72
C ARG A 127 -0.04 -2.04 -2.92
N LYS A 128 0.72 -0.94 -2.88
CA LYS A 128 0.78 0.01 -3.98
C LYS A 128 2.22 0.32 -4.30
N THR A 129 2.51 0.45 -5.57
CA THR A 129 3.85 0.84 -6.02
C THR A 129 3.84 2.31 -6.40
N PHE A 130 4.84 3.02 -5.92
CA PHE A 130 5.02 4.44 -6.20
C PHE A 130 6.28 4.62 -7.02
N MET A 131 6.32 5.69 -7.78
CA MET A 131 7.44 5.99 -8.66
C MET A 131 7.95 7.39 -8.34
N ASP A 132 9.26 7.52 -8.24
CA ASP A 132 9.93 8.82 -8.16
C ASP A 132 10.40 9.11 -9.57
N PHE A 133 9.64 9.92 -10.28
CA PHE A 133 9.80 10.12 -11.71
C PHE A 133 10.55 11.40 -12.01
N ARG A 134 11.70 11.28 -12.64
CA ARG A 134 12.50 12.42 -13.08
C ARG A 134 12.28 12.71 -14.56
N GLU A 135 12.37 11.67 -15.40
CA GLU A 135 12.07 11.79 -16.82
C GLU A 135 11.93 10.38 -17.39
N THR A 136 11.48 10.30 -18.62
CA THR A 136 11.30 9.01 -19.30
C THR A 136 12.61 8.23 -19.25
N GLY A 137 12.54 7.01 -18.70
CA GLY A 137 13.70 6.15 -18.56
C GLY A 137 14.53 6.43 -17.31
N ASP A 138 14.20 7.46 -16.54
CA ASP A 138 14.95 7.82 -15.36
C ASP A 138 13.99 7.95 -14.18
N TYR A 139 13.77 6.83 -13.47
CA TYR A 139 12.85 6.79 -12.34
C TYR A 139 13.21 5.61 -11.44
N ASP A 140 12.74 5.69 -10.21
CA ASP A 140 12.83 4.60 -9.26
C ASP A 140 11.43 4.22 -8.80
N THR A 141 11.26 2.97 -8.33
CA THR A 141 9.99 2.52 -7.81
C THR A 141 10.19 1.94 -6.41
N GLN A 142 9.18 2.10 -5.57
CA GLN A 142 9.14 1.49 -4.25
C GLN A 142 7.71 1.05 -3.98
N THR A 143 7.57 -0.02 -3.21
CA THR A 143 6.28 -0.58 -2.87
C THR A 143 5.98 -0.27 -1.41
N TYR A 144 4.75 0.15 -1.16
CA TYR A 144 4.27 0.48 0.18
C TYR A 144 3.01 -0.32 0.48
N TRP A 145 2.73 -0.55 1.75
CA TRP A 145 1.59 -1.34 2.19
C TRP A 145 0.79 -0.59 3.26
N ALA A 146 -0.49 -0.91 3.34
CA ALA A 146 -1.34 -0.50 4.45
C ALA A 146 -2.10 -1.73 4.92
N ALA A 147 -1.93 -2.09 6.19
CA ALA A 147 -2.59 -3.25 6.76
C ALA A 147 -3.99 -2.89 7.24
N PHE A 148 -4.89 -3.87 7.18
CA PHE A 148 -6.25 -3.68 7.67
C PHE A 148 -6.85 -5.04 8.02
N ALA A 149 -7.97 -5.01 8.72
CA ALA A 149 -8.66 -6.23 9.11
C ALA A 149 -10.11 -6.17 8.67
N ILE A 150 -10.63 -7.33 8.28
CA ILE A 150 -12.05 -7.52 8.01
C ILE A 150 -12.58 -8.34 9.19
N ARG A 151 -13.66 -7.85 9.81
CA ARG A 151 -14.21 -8.50 11.01
C ARG A 151 -15.55 -9.14 10.77
#